data_c0f866cbf1093a3fd9a366c63dacf7ca
#
_entry.id   c0f866cbf1093a3fd9a366c63dacf7ca
#
_cell.length_a   1.000
_cell.length_b   1.000
_cell.length_c   1.000
_cell.angle_alpha   90.00
_cell.angle_beta   90.00
_cell.angle_gamma   90.00
#
_symmetry.space_group_name_H-M   'P 1'
#
loop_
_entity.id
_entity.type
_entity.pdbx_description
1 polymer ?
#
loop_
_entity_poly.entity_id
_entity_poly.type
_entity_poly.pdbx_seq_one_letter_code
_entity_poly.pdbx_strand_id
1 'polypeptide(L)'
;DLTGRADVVHKLADVGAAIASGSFRTLGMIVAPCSVRTMSEIATGVTSNLLTRAADVVLKERRPLVLMVRETPFHLGHLRTMTALTEMGAIIAPPLPAFYARPGSIEDIVDQSVGRALDLFGLDWSAVRRWDGLKGAPEA
;
A
#
# COMPACT_ATOMS: atom_id res chain seq x y z
N ASP A 1 16.71 12.67 1.96
CA ASP A 1 16.62 11.74 3.10
C ASP A 1 15.14 11.55 3.45
N LEU A 2 14.64 10.32 3.34
CA LEU A 2 13.25 9.97 3.66
C LEU A 2 12.98 10.00 5.17
N THR A 3 13.98 9.66 5.98
CA THR A 3 13.82 9.56 7.44
C THR A 3 13.50 10.91 8.08
N GLY A 4 14.03 12.00 7.52
CA GLY A 4 13.76 13.35 7.99
C GLY A 4 12.33 13.86 7.74
N ARG A 5 11.49 13.09 7.04
CA ARG A 5 10.08 13.42 6.77
C ARG A 5 9.09 12.64 7.64
N ALA A 6 9.60 11.69 8.44
CA ALA A 6 8.79 10.91 9.35
C ALA A 6 8.84 11.48 10.76
N ASP A 7 7.71 11.49 11.48
CA ASP A 7 7.65 11.90 12.88
C ASP A 7 8.42 10.92 13.77
N VAL A 8 8.38 9.62 13.45
CA VAL A 8 9.08 8.55 14.15
C VAL A 8 9.68 7.57 13.15
N VAL A 9 10.93 7.21 13.35
CA VAL A 9 11.63 6.21 12.55
C VAL A 9 12.02 5.03 13.44
N HIS A 10 11.57 3.85 13.07
CA HIS A 10 11.88 2.61 13.77
C HIS A 10 12.95 1.79 13.04
N LYS A 11 13.80 1.13 13.81
CA LYS A 11 14.70 0.10 13.26
C LYS A 11 13.90 -1.17 12.96
N LEU A 12 14.21 -1.83 11.86
CA LEU A 12 13.52 -3.05 11.42
C LEU A 12 13.58 -4.19 12.46
N ALA A 13 14.64 -4.23 13.24
CA ALA A 13 14.84 -5.23 14.30
C ALA A 13 14.11 -4.89 15.62
N ASP A 14 13.56 -3.69 15.76
CA ASP A 14 12.89 -3.25 16.99
C ASP A 14 11.44 -3.77 17.08
N VAL A 15 11.30 -5.06 17.30
CA VAL A 15 9.99 -5.71 17.46
C VAL A 15 9.24 -5.33 18.74
N GLY A 16 9.89 -4.56 19.63
CA GLY A 16 9.29 -4.00 20.84
C GLY A 16 8.69 -2.60 20.65
N ALA A 17 8.81 -2.00 19.47
CA ALA A 17 8.27 -0.68 19.19
C ALA A 17 6.75 -0.61 19.37
N ALA A 18 6.23 0.59 19.63
CA ALA A 18 4.79 0.80 19.90
C ALA A 18 3.88 0.23 18.79
N ILE A 19 4.27 0.33 17.52
CA ILE A 19 3.52 -0.18 16.37
C ILE A 19 3.43 -1.71 16.31
N ALA A 20 4.21 -2.44 17.12
CA ALA A 20 4.12 -3.89 17.30
C ALA A 20 2.96 -4.30 18.22
N SER A 21 2.21 -3.36 18.79
CA SER A 21 1.10 -3.59 19.71
C SER A 21 -0.22 -3.09 19.13
N GLY A 22 -1.27 -3.91 19.20
CA GLY A 22 -2.61 -3.54 18.77
C GLY A 22 -3.25 -2.40 19.58
N SER A 23 -2.81 -2.18 20.82
CA SER A 23 -3.27 -1.07 21.66
C SER A 23 -2.76 0.30 21.17
N PHE A 24 -1.67 0.32 20.43
CA PHE A 24 -1.20 1.54 19.76
C PHE A 24 -2.08 1.82 18.53
N ARG A 25 -2.81 2.92 18.57
CA ARG A 25 -3.78 3.26 17.52
C ARG A 25 -3.07 3.88 16.33
N THR A 26 -3.31 3.30 15.14
CA THR A 26 -2.89 3.87 13.85
C THR A 26 -4.09 3.97 12.92
N LEU A 27 -4.02 4.84 11.93
CA LEU A 27 -5.01 4.91 10.86
C LEU A 27 -4.98 3.65 9.99
N GLY A 28 -3.83 3.01 9.90
CA GLY A 28 -3.55 1.82 9.10
C GLY A 28 -2.07 1.77 8.73
N MET A 29 -1.75 1.05 7.66
CA MET A 29 -0.37 0.88 7.21
C MET A 29 -0.29 0.80 5.68
N ILE A 30 0.70 1.47 5.11
CA ILE A 30 1.10 1.32 3.70
C ILE A 30 2.49 0.70 3.67
N VAL A 31 2.66 -0.36 2.90
CA VAL A 31 3.98 -0.94 2.60
C VAL A 31 4.35 -0.52 1.17
N ALA A 32 5.29 0.41 1.05
CA ALA A 32 5.67 1.03 -0.22
C ALA A 32 7.20 1.13 -0.40
N PRO A 33 7.79 0.37 -1.30
CA PRO A 33 7.21 -0.74 -2.05
C PRO A 33 7.07 -2.01 -1.19
N CYS A 34 6.16 -2.90 -1.59
CA CYS A 34 6.04 -4.23 -1.00
C CYS A 34 6.72 -5.26 -1.89
N SER A 35 7.74 -5.94 -1.38
CA SER A 35 8.38 -7.06 -2.08
C SER A 35 7.52 -8.32 -1.96
N VAL A 36 7.69 -9.25 -2.91
CA VAL A 36 7.03 -10.57 -2.85
C VAL A 36 7.44 -11.37 -1.60
N ARG A 37 8.66 -11.17 -1.10
CA ARG A 37 9.08 -11.75 0.18
C ARG A 37 8.23 -11.21 1.33
N THR A 38 8.17 -9.89 1.48
CA THR A 38 7.36 -9.24 2.53
C THR A 38 5.89 -9.63 2.43
N MET A 39 5.34 -9.65 1.21
CA MET A 39 3.98 -10.07 0.93
C MET A 39 3.73 -11.52 1.42
N SER A 40 4.65 -12.44 1.14
CA SER A 40 4.54 -13.86 1.54
C SER A 40 4.65 -14.03 3.06
N GLU A 41 5.56 -13.30 3.71
CA GLU A 41 5.70 -13.33 5.18
C GLU A 41 4.42 -12.84 5.86
N ILE A 42 3.81 -11.77 5.36
CA ILE A 42 2.53 -11.26 5.90
C ILE A 42 1.41 -12.29 5.70
N ALA A 43 1.32 -12.91 4.51
CA ALA A 43 0.29 -13.88 4.20
C ALA A 43 0.33 -15.14 5.07
N THR A 44 1.53 -15.51 5.52
CA THR A 44 1.76 -16.73 6.32
C THR A 44 1.91 -16.46 7.83
N GLY A 45 1.79 -15.20 8.25
CA GLY A 45 1.93 -14.81 9.66
C GLY A 45 3.36 -14.89 10.19
N VAL A 46 4.35 -14.90 9.31
CA VAL A 46 5.77 -14.85 9.70
C VAL A 46 6.12 -13.41 10.07
N THR A 47 6.31 -13.17 11.37
CA THR A 47 6.62 -11.85 11.93
C THR A 47 8.11 -11.73 12.24
N SER A 48 8.96 -11.91 11.22
CA SER A 48 10.42 -11.96 11.37
C SER A 48 11.07 -10.63 11.74
N ASN A 49 10.34 -9.52 11.56
CA ASN A 49 10.82 -8.17 11.82
C ASN A 49 9.67 -7.22 12.16
N LEU A 50 10.00 -5.99 12.52
CA LEU A 50 8.99 -5.00 12.92
C LEU A 50 7.99 -4.69 11.81
N LEU A 51 8.40 -4.66 10.53
CA LEU A 51 7.50 -4.38 9.43
C LEU A 51 6.41 -5.44 9.31
N THR A 52 6.79 -6.72 9.26
CA THR A 52 5.84 -7.84 9.14
C THR A 52 5.01 -8.01 10.42
N ARG A 53 5.59 -7.71 11.59
CA ARG A 53 4.84 -7.69 12.86
C ARG A 53 3.80 -6.56 12.88
N ALA A 54 4.14 -5.35 12.46
CA ALA A 54 3.20 -4.23 12.41
C ALA A 54 2.06 -4.51 11.41
N ALA A 55 2.35 -5.12 10.26
CA ALA A 55 1.34 -5.53 9.30
C ALA A 55 0.36 -6.57 9.88
N ASP A 56 0.87 -7.58 10.59
CA ASP A 56 0.06 -8.56 11.32
C ASP A 56 -0.85 -7.89 12.35
N VAL A 57 -0.32 -6.93 13.11
CA VAL A 57 -1.10 -6.13 14.07
C VAL A 57 -2.21 -5.35 13.38
N VAL A 58 -1.91 -4.67 12.27
CA VAL A 58 -2.90 -3.89 11.52
C VAL A 58 -4.02 -4.79 11.01
N LEU A 59 -3.71 -5.97 10.47
CA LEU A 59 -4.70 -6.93 10.00
C LEU A 59 -5.59 -7.45 11.14
N LYS A 60 -5.00 -7.88 12.26
CA LYS A 60 -5.77 -8.42 13.39
C LYS A 60 -6.68 -7.38 14.04
N GLU A 61 -6.27 -6.11 14.02
CA GLU A 61 -7.07 -4.98 14.52
C GLU A 61 -8.08 -4.45 13.49
N ARG A 62 -8.20 -5.11 12.32
CA ARG A 62 -9.13 -4.73 11.25
C ARG A 62 -8.92 -3.31 10.73
N ARG A 63 -7.68 -2.83 10.72
CA ARG A 63 -7.28 -1.54 10.14
C ARG A 63 -6.84 -1.73 8.70
N PRO A 64 -6.95 -0.68 7.84
CA PRO A 64 -6.48 -0.76 6.47
C PRO A 64 -4.99 -1.12 6.38
N LEU A 65 -4.67 -2.17 5.62
CA LEU A 65 -3.31 -2.53 5.23
C LEU A 65 -3.22 -2.49 3.71
N VAL A 66 -2.44 -1.56 3.18
CA VAL A 66 -2.23 -1.38 1.74
C VAL A 66 -0.84 -1.87 1.36
N LEU A 67 -0.78 -2.82 0.44
CA LEU A 67 0.47 -3.40 -0.06
C LEU A 67 0.70 -2.93 -1.50
N MET A 68 1.64 -2.02 -1.69
CA MET A 68 2.06 -1.55 -3.01
C MET A 68 3.06 -2.52 -3.61
N VAL A 69 2.56 -3.69 -4.01
CA VAL A 69 3.38 -4.78 -4.53
C VAL A 69 4.04 -4.38 -5.84
N ARG A 70 5.37 -4.51 -5.92
CA ARG A 70 6.11 -4.26 -7.16
C ARG A 70 6.89 -5.51 -7.55
N GLU A 71 6.36 -6.22 -8.54
CA GLU A 71 6.96 -7.40 -9.15
C GLU A 71 6.44 -7.59 -10.58
N THR A 72 7.26 -8.16 -11.44
CA THR A 72 6.86 -8.55 -12.80
C THR A 72 7.84 -9.57 -13.39
N PRO A 73 7.40 -10.62 -14.09
CA PRO A 73 6.03 -11.12 -14.18
C PRO A 73 5.59 -11.82 -12.88
N PHE A 74 4.29 -12.06 -12.74
CA PHE A 74 3.78 -12.87 -11.64
C PHE A 74 3.71 -14.34 -12.03
N HIS A 75 4.11 -15.23 -11.12
CA HIS A 75 3.78 -16.65 -11.20
C HIS A 75 2.59 -16.98 -10.31
N LEU A 76 2.05 -18.19 -10.44
CA LEU A 76 0.84 -18.62 -9.73
C LEU A 76 0.94 -18.49 -8.20
N GLY A 77 2.12 -18.71 -7.61
CA GLY A 77 2.35 -18.55 -6.17
C GLY A 77 2.12 -17.11 -5.71
N HIS A 78 2.60 -16.11 -6.47
CA HIS A 78 2.34 -14.70 -6.18
C HIS A 78 0.85 -14.38 -6.21
N LEU A 79 0.13 -14.86 -7.24
CA LEU A 79 -1.30 -14.60 -7.39
C LEU A 79 -2.11 -15.26 -6.27
N ARG A 80 -1.78 -16.47 -5.86
CA ARG A 80 -2.43 -17.15 -4.71
C ARG A 80 -2.17 -16.39 -3.40
N THR A 81 -0.95 -15.91 -3.20
CA THR A 81 -0.60 -15.09 -2.02
C THR A 81 -1.40 -13.80 -1.98
N MET A 82 -1.55 -13.10 -3.12
CA MET A 82 -2.38 -11.90 -3.23
C MET A 82 -3.84 -12.19 -2.92
N THR A 83 -4.39 -13.32 -3.41
CA THR A 83 -5.75 -13.76 -3.11
C THR A 83 -5.93 -13.98 -1.61
N ALA A 84 -5.05 -14.76 -0.97
CA ALA A 84 -5.12 -15.02 0.46
C ALA A 84 -5.05 -13.73 1.30
N LEU A 85 -4.18 -12.79 0.94
CA LEU A 85 -4.09 -11.50 1.62
C LEU A 85 -5.35 -10.66 1.45
N THR A 86 -5.96 -10.68 0.26
CA THR A 86 -7.22 -9.97 0.02
C THR A 86 -8.37 -10.57 0.84
N GLU A 87 -8.44 -11.89 0.95
CA GLU A 87 -9.39 -12.60 1.81
C GLU A 87 -9.21 -12.24 3.29
N MET A 88 -7.98 -12.02 3.74
CA MET A 88 -7.68 -11.55 5.11
C MET A 88 -7.99 -10.07 5.35
N GLY A 89 -8.29 -9.30 4.29
CA GLY A 89 -8.63 -7.89 4.39
C GLY A 89 -7.51 -6.91 4.03
N ALA A 90 -6.36 -7.39 3.54
CA ALA A 90 -5.35 -6.51 2.97
C ALA A 90 -5.77 -6.00 1.59
N ILE A 91 -5.25 -4.85 1.19
CA ILE A 91 -5.51 -4.25 -0.11
C ILE A 91 -4.24 -4.37 -0.95
N ILE A 92 -4.34 -5.09 -2.06
CA ILE A 92 -3.24 -5.22 -3.03
C ILE A 92 -3.35 -4.07 -4.02
N ALA A 93 -2.41 -3.13 -3.94
CA ALA A 93 -2.41 -1.88 -4.72
C ALA A 93 -1.07 -1.66 -5.43
N PRO A 94 -0.77 -2.41 -6.49
CA PRO A 94 0.46 -2.20 -7.24
C PRO A 94 0.48 -0.79 -7.85
N PRO A 95 1.64 -0.10 -7.84
CA PRO A 95 1.75 1.26 -8.37
C PRO A 95 1.78 1.24 -9.92
N LEU A 96 0.61 1.07 -10.52
CA LEU A 96 0.45 1.05 -11.97
C LEU A 96 0.23 2.46 -12.52
N PRO A 97 0.92 2.85 -13.61
CA PRO A 97 0.70 4.15 -14.24
C PRO A 97 -0.72 4.32 -14.77
N ALA A 98 -1.38 5.41 -14.40
CA ALA A 98 -2.73 5.75 -14.88
C ALA A 98 -2.62 6.65 -16.12
N PHE A 99 -2.31 6.07 -17.28
CA PHE A 99 -2.12 6.84 -18.53
C PHE A 99 -3.37 7.57 -19.00
N TYR A 100 -4.57 7.12 -18.62
CA TYR A 100 -5.82 7.84 -18.91
C TYR A 100 -5.84 9.25 -18.28
N ALA A 101 -5.11 9.47 -17.21
CA ALA A 101 -4.96 10.79 -16.58
C ALA A 101 -4.05 11.75 -17.40
N ARG A 102 -3.46 11.27 -18.51
CA ARG A 102 -2.55 12.02 -19.39
C ARG A 102 -1.42 12.70 -18.60
N PRO A 103 -0.57 11.92 -17.89
CA PRO A 103 0.54 12.49 -17.13
C PRO A 103 1.54 13.19 -18.05
N GLY A 104 2.00 14.37 -17.67
CA GLY A 104 3.02 15.13 -18.38
C GLY A 104 4.43 14.90 -17.85
N SER A 105 4.54 14.23 -16.69
CA SER A 105 5.81 13.98 -16.01
C SER A 105 5.77 12.65 -15.24
N ILE A 106 6.93 12.19 -14.80
CA ILE A 106 7.04 11.05 -13.87
C ILE A 106 6.39 11.39 -12.52
N GLU A 107 6.53 12.65 -12.09
CA GLU A 107 5.95 13.13 -10.84
C GLU A 107 4.42 13.02 -10.85
N ASP A 108 3.78 13.38 -11.97
CA ASP A 108 2.32 13.19 -12.14
C ASP A 108 1.91 11.71 -11.95
N ILE A 109 2.72 10.75 -12.45
CA ILE A 109 2.46 9.31 -12.29
C ILE A 109 2.59 8.89 -10.82
N VAL A 110 3.62 9.40 -10.14
CA VAL A 110 3.84 9.13 -8.71
C VAL A 110 2.70 9.72 -7.88
N ASP A 111 2.36 10.98 -8.10
CA ASP A 111 1.28 11.67 -7.40
C ASP A 111 -0.07 10.96 -7.57
N GLN A 112 -0.37 10.51 -8.78
CA GLN A 112 -1.58 9.72 -9.03
C GLN A 112 -1.58 8.41 -8.24
N SER A 113 -0.46 7.68 -8.22
CA SER A 113 -0.33 6.42 -7.50
C SER A 113 -0.42 6.60 -5.98
N VAL A 114 0.27 7.61 -5.46
CA VAL A 114 0.26 7.98 -4.03
C VAL A 114 -1.14 8.41 -3.60
N GLY A 115 -1.76 9.32 -4.34
CA GLY A 115 -3.10 9.81 -4.01
C GLY A 115 -4.15 8.70 -4.02
N ARG A 116 -4.07 7.76 -4.99
CA ARG A 116 -4.96 6.60 -4.99
C ARG A 116 -4.75 5.69 -3.78
N ALA A 117 -3.51 5.54 -3.30
CA ALA A 117 -3.25 4.81 -2.06
C ALA A 117 -3.80 5.55 -0.82
N LEU A 118 -3.68 6.88 -0.78
CA LEU A 118 -4.20 7.70 0.31
C LEU A 118 -5.74 7.72 0.36
N ASP A 119 -6.42 7.66 -0.78
CA ASP A 119 -7.88 7.52 -0.85
C ASP A 119 -8.41 6.32 -0.04
N LEU A 120 -7.63 5.23 0.03
CA LEU A 120 -8.00 4.02 0.78
C LEU A 120 -8.05 4.25 2.30
N PHE A 121 -7.50 5.37 2.77
CA PHE A 121 -7.54 5.81 4.16
C PHE A 121 -8.48 6.99 4.37
N GLY A 122 -9.21 7.42 3.33
CA GLY A 122 -10.06 8.61 3.38
C GLY A 122 -9.27 9.92 3.44
N LEU A 123 -8.02 9.90 3.00
CA LEU A 123 -7.14 11.07 2.95
C LEU A 123 -7.15 11.66 1.54
N ASP A 124 -7.54 12.92 1.42
CA ASP A 124 -7.54 13.62 0.14
C ASP A 124 -6.13 14.07 -0.28
N TRP A 125 -5.81 13.86 -1.55
CA TRP A 125 -4.61 14.37 -2.20
C TRP A 125 -4.98 15.16 -3.44
N SER A 126 -4.70 16.46 -3.44
CA SER A 126 -5.17 17.40 -4.47
C SER A 126 -4.59 17.17 -5.87
N ALA A 127 -3.45 16.48 -5.97
CA ALA A 127 -2.80 16.18 -7.25
C ALA A 127 -3.46 15.01 -8.01
N VAL A 128 -4.40 14.27 -7.40
CA VAL A 128 -5.11 13.17 -8.06
C VAL A 128 -6.09 13.70 -9.10
N ARG A 129 -5.91 13.29 -10.35
CA ARG A 129 -6.91 13.51 -11.40
C ARG A 129 -7.98 12.44 -11.31
N ARG A 130 -9.17 12.83 -10.90
CA ARG A 130 -10.30 11.91 -10.77
C ARG A 130 -11.03 11.76 -12.09
N TRP A 131 -11.44 10.55 -12.40
CA TRP A 131 -12.29 10.28 -13.57
C TRP A 131 -13.70 10.80 -13.29
N ASP A 132 -14.19 11.69 -14.15
CA ASP A 132 -15.52 12.31 -14.07
C ASP A 132 -16.44 11.94 -15.24
N GLY A 133 -16.09 10.88 -15.96
CA GLY A 133 -16.82 10.38 -17.13
C GLY A 133 -16.26 10.88 -18.46
N LEU A 134 -16.84 10.43 -19.56
CA LEU A 134 -16.49 10.84 -20.91
C LEU A 134 -17.21 12.16 -21.24
N LYS A 135 -16.76 13.27 -20.68
CA LYS A 135 -17.24 14.58 -21.10
C LYS A 135 -16.56 14.95 -22.41
N GLY A 136 -17.36 14.98 -23.51
CA GLY A 136 -16.90 15.46 -24.80
C GLY A 136 -16.48 14.40 -25.82
N ALA A 137 -16.93 13.16 -25.71
CA ALA A 137 -16.93 12.30 -26.88
C ALA A 137 -17.97 12.87 -27.87
N PRO A 138 -17.60 13.19 -29.14
CA PRO A 138 -18.61 13.57 -30.13
C PRO A 138 -19.60 12.41 -30.30
N GLU A 139 -20.87 12.71 -30.23
CA GLU A 139 -21.91 11.75 -30.61
C GLU A 139 -21.62 11.26 -32.03
N ALA A 140 -21.48 9.94 -32.19
CA ALA A 140 -21.22 9.30 -33.48
C ALA A 140 -22.46 9.29 -34.34
#